data_a1d03b5605e6ff976038da907503022c
#
_entry.id   a1d03b5605e6ff976038da907503022c
#
_cell.length_a   1.000
_cell.length_b   1.000
_cell.length_c   1.000
_cell.angle_alpha   90.00
_cell.angle_beta   90.00
_cell.angle_gamma   90.00
#
_symmetry.space_group_name_H-M   'P 1'
#
loop_
_entity.id
_entity.type
_entity.pdbx_description
1 polymer ?
#
loop_
_entity_poly.entity_id
_entity_poly.type
_entity_poly.pdbx_seq_one_letter_code
_entity_poly.pdbx_strand_id
1 'polypeptide(L)'
;MFFADPRSRRRCFLRMLCLLPPLLAAGVPLAAEPAPPALMLAGRWHDGLDPAGYWVSEKLDGVRAYWDGASLRFRSGRPIAAPAWFVAGLPPVALDGELWLGRGRFEALSGLVRRETADEAGWRRVRYLVFDLPGQTGPFAQRLQRLQALVASAGVPHVQAVPQFRVENRAVLAATLARVLAAGGEGLMLHQADAHWQPGRGDAILKLTPLLDAEARVVAHLPGQGRHRGVLGALEVESADGRRFRLGTGFSDAGRRDPPPIGSMVTYRYRELTAQGMPRFPVFVRVRSPGAD
;
A
#
# COMPACT_ATOMS: atom_id res chain seq x y z
N MET A 1 -21.00 -99.88 -25.37
CA MET A 1 -21.53 -99.99 -26.75
C MET A 1 -22.42 -98.83 -27.03
N PHE A 2 -22.10 -97.99 -28.06
CA PHE A 2 -22.89 -96.85 -28.66
C PHE A 2 -23.03 -95.57 -27.85
N PHE A 3 -22.32 -94.60 -28.22
CA PHE A 3 -22.46 -93.42 -29.04
C PHE A 3 -23.73 -92.50 -28.76
N ALA A 4 -23.49 -91.25 -28.46
CA ALA A 4 -23.99 -90.11 -29.23
C ALA A 4 -23.58 -88.75 -28.60
N ASP A 5 -23.12 -87.94 -29.47
CA ASP A 5 -22.49 -86.58 -29.37
C ASP A 5 -23.47 -85.49 -28.97
N PRO A 6 -22.95 -84.47 -28.26
CA PRO A 6 -23.75 -83.33 -27.81
C PRO A 6 -23.67 -82.12 -28.75
N ARG A 7 -24.74 -81.53 -29.07
CA ARG A 7 -24.81 -80.27 -29.86
C ARG A 7 -24.75 -79.08 -28.98
N SER A 8 -23.75 -78.27 -29.24
CA SER A 8 -23.52 -76.91 -28.79
C SER A 8 -24.72 -75.99 -28.78
N ARG A 9 -24.95 -75.34 -27.66
CA ARG A 9 -25.77 -74.10 -27.61
C ARG A 9 -24.85 -72.94 -27.29
N ARG A 10 -24.51 -72.11 -28.29
CA ARG A 10 -23.89 -70.84 -28.16
C ARG A 10 -24.90 -69.87 -27.55
N ARG A 11 -24.70 -69.41 -26.31
CA ARG A 11 -25.40 -68.28 -25.71
C ARG A 11 -24.70 -67.02 -26.13
N CYS A 12 -25.30 -66.22 -26.99
CA CYS A 12 -24.96 -64.84 -27.27
C CYS A 12 -25.23 -63.98 -26.04
N PHE A 13 -24.17 -63.53 -25.36
CA PHE A 13 -24.25 -62.47 -24.37
C PHE A 13 -24.20 -61.13 -25.09
N LEU A 14 -25.35 -60.48 -25.22
CA LEU A 14 -25.49 -59.09 -25.67
C LEU A 14 -24.98 -58.21 -24.56
N ARG A 15 -23.76 -57.67 -24.70
CA ARG A 15 -23.22 -56.63 -23.78
C ARG A 15 -23.92 -55.33 -24.11
N MET A 16 -24.88 -54.96 -23.26
CA MET A 16 -25.52 -53.66 -23.24
C MET A 16 -24.50 -52.63 -22.69
N LEU A 17 -23.91 -51.85 -23.60
CA LEU A 17 -22.99 -50.76 -23.27
C LEU A 17 -23.81 -49.56 -22.83
N CYS A 18 -23.96 -49.35 -21.50
CA CYS A 18 -24.57 -48.12 -20.96
C CYS A 18 -23.60 -46.95 -21.21
N LEU A 19 -23.88 -46.16 -22.22
CA LEU A 19 -23.31 -44.81 -22.41
C LEU A 19 -23.86 -43.87 -21.35
N LEU A 20 -23.09 -43.62 -20.26
CA LEU A 20 -23.32 -42.52 -19.38
C LEU A 20 -22.96 -41.22 -20.10
N PRO A 21 -23.82 -40.18 -20.12
CA PRO A 21 -23.44 -38.89 -20.67
C PRO A 21 -22.37 -38.22 -19.82
N PRO A 22 -21.40 -37.52 -20.44
CA PRO A 22 -20.39 -36.79 -19.68
C PRO A 22 -21.06 -35.71 -18.83
N LEU A 23 -20.87 -35.77 -17.52
CA LEU A 23 -21.23 -34.69 -16.59
C LEU A 23 -20.38 -33.47 -16.98
N LEU A 24 -20.95 -32.51 -17.68
CA LEU A 24 -20.35 -31.19 -17.82
C LEU A 24 -20.29 -30.56 -16.43
N ALA A 25 -19.10 -30.60 -15.82
CA ALA A 25 -18.80 -29.79 -14.65
C ALA A 25 -18.93 -28.31 -15.08
N ALA A 26 -20.05 -27.70 -14.75
CA ALA A 26 -20.19 -26.25 -14.85
C ALA A 26 -19.12 -25.64 -13.91
N GLY A 27 -18.04 -25.13 -14.50
CA GLY A 27 -17.04 -24.38 -13.76
C GLY A 27 -17.72 -23.22 -13.04
N VAL A 28 -17.67 -23.21 -11.71
CA VAL A 28 -18.12 -22.07 -10.91
C VAL A 28 -17.28 -20.88 -11.38
N PRO A 29 -17.86 -19.80 -11.89
CA PRO A 29 -17.10 -18.64 -12.31
C PRO A 29 -16.32 -18.14 -11.09
N LEU A 30 -15.01 -18.09 -11.21
CA LEU A 30 -14.15 -17.46 -10.21
C LEU A 30 -14.61 -16.00 -10.11
N ALA A 31 -15.14 -15.61 -8.96
CA ALA A 31 -15.59 -14.23 -8.75
C ALA A 31 -14.45 -13.30 -9.10
N ALA A 32 -14.66 -12.40 -10.06
CA ALA A 32 -13.65 -11.41 -10.45
C ALA A 32 -13.26 -10.60 -9.21
N GLU A 33 -11.94 -10.41 -9.01
CA GLU A 33 -11.50 -9.54 -7.93
C GLU A 33 -12.13 -8.14 -8.09
N PRO A 34 -12.63 -7.54 -7.00
CA PRO A 34 -13.27 -6.23 -7.08
C PRO A 34 -12.28 -5.18 -7.59
N ALA A 35 -12.71 -4.39 -8.55
CA ALA A 35 -11.89 -3.33 -9.12
C ALA A 35 -11.43 -2.34 -8.02
N PRO A 36 -10.19 -1.83 -8.12
CA PRO A 36 -9.69 -0.80 -7.20
C PRO A 36 -10.59 0.45 -7.24
N PRO A 37 -10.90 1.07 -6.07
CA PRO A 37 -11.65 2.32 -6.06
C PRO A 37 -10.87 3.43 -6.77
N ALA A 38 -11.60 4.30 -7.45
CA ALA A 38 -11.04 5.47 -8.09
C ALA A 38 -10.68 6.50 -7.01
N LEU A 39 -9.41 6.59 -6.62
CA LEU A 39 -8.91 7.46 -5.55
C LEU A 39 -7.90 8.47 -6.07
N MET A 40 -7.81 9.64 -5.44
CA MET A 40 -6.72 10.57 -5.63
C MET A 40 -5.42 9.97 -5.05
N LEU A 41 -4.31 10.12 -5.78
CA LEU A 41 -3.00 9.59 -5.40
C LEU A 41 -1.99 10.73 -5.27
N ALA A 42 -1.25 10.72 -4.17
CA ALA A 42 -0.29 11.79 -3.88
C ALA A 42 0.92 11.76 -4.83
N GLY A 43 1.27 12.94 -5.35
CA GLY A 43 2.57 13.27 -5.90
C GLY A 43 3.63 13.45 -4.80
N ARG A 44 4.77 14.06 -5.15
CA ARG A 44 5.81 14.48 -4.21
C ARG A 44 5.87 15.99 -4.12
N TRP A 45 6.01 16.51 -2.89
CA TRP A 45 6.35 17.91 -2.68
C TRP A 45 7.72 18.22 -3.26
N HIS A 46 7.88 19.39 -3.85
CA HIS A 46 9.15 19.96 -4.31
C HIS A 46 9.23 21.45 -3.99
N ASP A 47 10.44 21.95 -3.89
CA ASP A 47 10.69 23.32 -3.40
C ASP A 47 10.25 24.44 -4.37
N GLY A 48 9.78 24.11 -5.56
CA GLY A 48 9.19 25.07 -6.51
C GLY A 48 7.77 25.56 -6.14
N LEU A 49 7.10 24.88 -5.17
CA LEU A 49 5.71 25.16 -4.84
C LEU A 49 5.58 26.11 -3.63
N ASP A 50 4.50 26.89 -3.61
CA ASP A 50 4.13 27.73 -2.46
C ASP A 50 3.17 26.94 -1.54
N PRO A 51 3.55 26.64 -0.28
CA PRO A 51 2.70 25.90 0.63
C PRO A 51 1.45 26.66 1.08
N ALA A 52 1.40 27.98 0.93
CA ALA A 52 0.23 28.78 1.32
C ALA A 52 -1.05 28.40 0.57
N GLY A 53 -0.93 27.78 -0.62
CA GLY A 53 -2.06 27.24 -1.41
C GLY A 53 -2.64 25.93 -0.87
N TYR A 54 -2.03 25.30 0.15
CA TYR A 54 -2.36 23.95 0.57
C TYR A 54 -2.92 23.87 1.99
N TRP A 55 -3.80 22.90 2.21
CA TRP A 55 -4.09 22.35 3.53
C TRP A 55 -3.05 21.32 3.87
N VAL A 56 -2.54 21.37 5.08
CA VAL A 56 -1.46 20.48 5.56
C VAL A 56 -2.00 19.57 6.65
N SER A 57 -1.62 18.31 6.62
CA SER A 57 -1.91 17.33 7.67
C SER A 57 -0.70 16.43 7.91
N GLU A 58 -0.69 15.74 9.03
CA GLU A 58 0.29 14.68 9.26
C GLU A 58 0.06 13.55 8.24
N LYS A 59 1.15 13.03 7.68
CA LYS A 59 1.12 11.79 6.92
C LYS A 59 1.11 10.62 7.89
N LEU A 60 -0.04 9.99 7.99
CA LEU A 60 -0.24 8.86 8.89
C LEU A 60 0.43 7.60 8.32
N ASP A 61 1.11 6.85 9.17
CA ASP A 61 1.64 5.51 8.86
C ASP A 61 0.62 4.47 9.28
N GLY A 62 -0.38 4.27 8.43
CA GLY A 62 -1.51 3.37 8.63
C GLY A 62 -1.85 2.56 7.40
N VAL A 63 -3.07 2.09 7.33
CA VAL A 63 -3.61 1.36 6.18
C VAL A 63 -4.75 2.17 5.57
N ARG A 64 -4.53 2.69 4.35
CA ARG A 64 -5.57 3.42 3.63
C ARG A 64 -6.78 2.55 3.42
N ALA A 65 -7.93 3.05 3.83
CA ALA A 65 -9.22 2.41 3.72
C ALA A 65 -10.22 3.34 3.04
N TYR A 66 -10.96 2.77 2.10
CA TYR A 66 -12.04 3.42 1.39
C TYR A 66 -13.36 2.84 1.88
N TRP A 67 -14.25 3.68 2.38
CA TRP A 67 -15.63 3.36 2.67
C TRP A 67 -16.49 3.75 1.47
N ASP A 68 -17.23 2.82 0.88
CA ASP A 68 -18.06 3.07 -0.32
C ASP A 68 -19.50 3.47 -0.01
N GLY A 69 -19.83 3.67 1.27
CA GLY A 69 -21.19 3.91 1.77
C GLY A 69 -21.84 2.66 2.36
N ALA A 70 -21.23 1.47 2.17
CA ALA A 70 -21.75 0.19 2.64
C ALA A 70 -20.65 -0.77 3.15
N SER A 71 -19.46 -0.71 2.59
CA SER A 71 -18.36 -1.62 2.95
C SER A 71 -17.01 -0.89 2.98
N LEU A 72 -16.15 -1.33 3.90
CA LEU A 72 -14.79 -0.83 4.04
C LEU A 72 -13.85 -1.67 3.15
N ARG A 73 -13.02 -0.99 2.33
CA ARG A 73 -12.15 -1.62 1.34
C ARG A 73 -10.73 -1.13 1.42
N PHE A 74 -9.79 -1.99 1.12
CA PHE A 74 -8.42 -1.60 0.81
C PHE A 74 -8.36 -0.78 -0.48
N ARG A 75 -7.25 -0.09 -0.70
CA ARG A 75 -6.95 0.60 -1.96
C ARG A 75 -6.95 -0.34 -3.19
N SER A 76 -6.74 -1.63 -2.99
CA SER A 76 -6.84 -2.65 -4.04
C SER A 76 -8.28 -2.99 -4.44
N GLY A 77 -9.29 -2.52 -3.71
CA GLY A 77 -10.69 -2.90 -3.87
C GLY A 77 -11.12 -4.09 -3.00
N ARG A 78 -10.18 -4.87 -2.48
CA ARG A 78 -10.50 -5.99 -1.58
C ARG A 78 -11.24 -5.49 -0.34
N PRO A 79 -12.29 -6.19 0.13
CA PRO A 79 -12.95 -5.82 1.37
C PRO A 79 -12.02 -5.97 2.58
N ILE A 80 -12.24 -5.13 3.58
CA ILE A 80 -11.60 -5.23 4.90
C ILE A 80 -12.63 -5.88 5.82
N ALA A 81 -12.25 -6.99 6.44
CA ALA A 81 -13.07 -7.67 7.44
C ALA A 81 -13.07 -6.87 8.76
N ALA A 82 -13.82 -5.77 8.79
CA ALA A 82 -14.01 -4.97 10.00
C ALA A 82 -15.19 -5.54 10.82
N PRO A 83 -15.16 -5.41 12.17
CA PRO A 83 -16.32 -5.77 13.00
C PRO A 83 -17.56 -4.96 12.61
N ALA A 84 -18.75 -5.53 12.72
CA ALA A 84 -19.99 -4.86 12.38
C ALA A 84 -20.16 -3.53 13.14
N TRP A 85 -19.79 -3.48 14.43
CA TRP A 85 -19.85 -2.27 15.24
C TRP A 85 -18.92 -1.15 14.75
N PHE A 86 -17.79 -1.51 14.09
CA PHE A 86 -16.82 -0.52 13.62
C PHE A 86 -17.37 0.27 12.41
N VAL A 87 -18.15 -0.36 11.58
CA VAL A 87 -18.78 0.27 10.40
C VAL A 87 -20.20 0.76 10.67
N ALA A 88 -20.82 0.31 11.77
CA ALA A 88 -22.12 0.79 12.20
C ALA A 88 -22.08 2.30 12.49
N GLY A 89 -23.01 3.06 11.92
CA GLY A 89 -23.04 4.51 12.09
C GLY A 89 -22.15 5.31 11.15
N LEU A 90 -21.37 4.66 10.29
CA LEU A 90 -20.70 5.37 9.19
C LEU A 90 -21.76 5.93 8.23
N PRO A 91 -21.57 7.16 7.73
CA PRO A 91 -22.54 7.79 6.83
C PRO A 91 -22.61 7.05 5.49
N PRO A 92 -23.76 7.04 4.80
CA PRO A 92 -23.95 6.35 3.52
C PRO A 92 -23.36 7.13 2.34
N VAL A 93 -22.17 7.70 2.51
CA VAL A 93 -21.41 8.42 1.50
C VAL A 93 -19.98 7.93 1.50
N ALA A 94 -19.31 8.05 0.35
CA ALA A 94 -17.92 7.62 0.24
C ALA A 94 -16.98 8.43 1.16
N LEU A 95 -16.11 7.72 1.87
CA LEU A 95 -15.06 8.29 2.73
C LEU A 95 -13.71 7.71 2.31
N ASP A 96 -12.69 8.57 2.29
CA ASP A 96 -11.30 8.18 2.09
C ASP A 96 -10.50 8.54 3.33
N GLY A 97 -9.87 7.55 3.93
CA GLY A 97 -9.19 7.73 5.20
C GLY A 97 -8.10 6.70 5.45
N GLU A 98 -7.53 6.79 6.62
CA GLU A 98 -6.50 5.89 7.11
C GLU A 98 -6.99 5.15 8.35
N LEU A 99 -6.96 3.82 8.34
CA LEU A 99 -7.02 3.05 9.58
C LEU A 99 -5.70 3.24 10.32
N TRP A 100 -5.76 3.53 11.61
CA TRP A 100 -4.59 3.93 12.36
C TRP A 100 -4.61 3.43 13.82
N LEU A 101 -3.44 2.98 14.31
CA LEU A 101 -3.24 2.51 15.68
C LEU A 101 -2.31 3.42 16.51
N GLY A 102 -1.80 4.47 15.91
CA GLY A 102 -0.75 5.33 16.49
C GLY A 102 0.56 5.22 15.71
N ARG A 103 1.47 6.16 15.97
CA ARG A 103 2.79 6.21 15.32
C ARG A 103 3.61 4.96 15.65
N GLY A 104 4.37 4.47 14.66
CA GLY A 104 5.21 3.27 14.81
C GLY A 104 4.43 1.96 14.99
N ARG A 105 3.13 1.94 14.66
CA ARG A 105 2.27 0.76 14.83
C ARG A 105 1.79 0.14 13.53
N PHE A 106 2.37 0.53 12.41
CA PHE A 106 1.95 0.05 11.08
C PHE A 106 1.93 -1.48 10.98
N GLU A 107 2.98 -2.17 11.43
CA GLU A 107 3.07 -3.63 11.31
C GLU A 107 1.95 -4.33 12.10
N ALA A 108 1.70 -3.88 13.34
CA ALA A 108 0.62 -4.41 14.16
C ALA A 108 -0.76 -4.16 13.52
N LEU A 109 -0.98 -2.95 13.00
CA LEU A 109 -2.21 -2.59 12.30
C LEU A 109 -2.37 -3.43 11.03
N SER A 110 -1.33 -3.50 10.19
CA SER A 110 -1.36 -4.23 8.92
C SER A 110 -1.66 -5.72 9.14
N GLY A 111 -1.07 -6.32 10.18
CA GLY A 111 -1.37 -7.69 10.58
C GLY A 111 -2.82 -7.88 11.07
N LEU A 112 -3.38 -6.88 11.75
CA LEU A 112 -4.75 -6.90 12.25
C LEU A 112 -5.78 -6.82 11.12
N VAL A 113 -5.68 -5.79 10.27
CA VAL A 113 -6.73 -5.48 9.27
C VAL A 113 -6.71 -6.40 8.04
N ARG A 114 -5.65 -7.18 7.86
CA ARG A 114 -5.52 -8.15 6.76
C ARG A 114 -6.10 -9.53 7.08
N ARG A 115 -6.53 -9.76 8.32
CA ARG A 115 -7.17 -11.03 8.72
C ARG A 115 -8.49 -11.18 7.98
N GLU A 116 -8.83 -12.40 7.62
CA GLU A 116 -10.11 -12.74 7.00
C GLU A 116 -11.28 -12.63 8.00
N THR A 117 -10.99 -12.86 9.27
CA THR A 117 -11.94 -12.70 10.37
C THR A 117 -11.48 -11.57 11.28
N ALA A 118 -12.40 -10.67 11.63
CA ALA A 118 -12.13 -9.54 12.50
C ALA A 118 -11.70 -9.98 13.90
N ASP A 119 -10.62 -9.40 14.41
CA ASP A 119 -10.20 -9.49 15.79
C ASP A 119 -10.87 -8.36 16.60
N GLU A 120 -11.98 -8.65 17.23
CA GLU A 120 -12.79 -7.69 17.98
C GLU A 120 -11.97 -6.85 18.97
N ALA A 121 -11.08 -7.50 19.74
CA ALA A 121 -10.28 -6.82 20.75
C ALA A 121 -9.22 -5.89 20.11
N GLY A 122 -8.60 -6.32 19.03
CA GLY A 122 -7.63 -5.52 18.27
C GLY A 122 -8.28 -4.28 17.67
N TRP A 123 -9.46 -4.44 17.08
CA TRP A 123 -10.19 -3.36 16.42
C TRP A 123 -10.68 -2.27 17.38
N ARG A 124 -10.87 -2.52 18.67
CA ARG A 124 -11.23 -1.47 19.65
C ARG A 124 -10.20 -0.37 19.80
N ARG A 125 -8.97 -0.59 19.36
CA ARG A 125 -7.88 0.38 19.37
C ARG A 125 -7.70 1.10 18.03
N VAL A 126 -8.33 0.60 16.97
CA VAL A 126 -8.23 1.19 15.63
C VAL A 126 -9.08 2.44 15.53
N ARG A 127 -8.54 3.48 14.91
CA ARG A 127 -9.28 4.68 14.51
C ARG A 127 -9.36 4.75 13.00
N TYR A 128 -10.44 5.26 12.47
CA TYR A 128 -10.59 5.61 11.06
C TYR A 128 -10.47 7.11 10.93
N LEU A 129 -9.32 7.58 10.43
CA LEU A 129 -8.98 8.98 10.27
C LEU A 129 -9.27 9.40 8.84
N VAL A 130 -10.40 10.06 8.63
CA VAL A 130 -10.91 10.41 7.30
C VAL A 130 -10.31 11.74 6.85
N PHE A 131 -9.86 11.83 5.59
CA PHE A 131 -9.19 13.02 5.07
C PHE A 131 -9.82 13.60 3.81
N ASP A 132 -10.70 12.87 3.08
CA ASP A 132 -11.45 13.41 1.93
C ASP A 132 -12.78 12.70 1.72
N LEU A 133 -13.63 13.31 0.89
CA LEU A 133 -14.93 12.81 0.44
C LEU A 133 -14.87 12.51 -1.06
N PRO A 134 -14.56 11.28 -1.47
CA PRO A 134 -14.47 10.90 -2.87
C PRO A 134 -15.76 11.17 -3.67
N GLY A 135 -15.60 11.67 -4.89
CA GLY A 135 -16.71 11.96 -5.79
C GLY A 135 -17.57 13.19 -5.42
N GLN A 136 -17.29 13.83 -4.29
CA GLN A 136 -18.00 15.06 -3.93
C GLN A 136 -17.53 16.25 -4.75
N THR A 137 -18.48 17.07 -5.19
CA THR A 137 -18.22 18.29 -5.97
C THR A 137 -17.58 19.40 -5.16
N GLY A 138 -16.97 20.36 -5.84
CA GLY A 138 -16.36 21.55 -5.24
C GLY A 138 -14.89 21.36 -4.87
N PRO A 139 -14.22 22.48 -4.52
CA PRO A 139 -12.82 22.49 -4.14
C PRO A 139 -12.59 21.76 -2.80
N PHE A 140 -11.34 21.33 -2.56
CA PHE A 140 -11.00 20.59 -1.35
C PHE A 140 -11.37 21.35 -0.06
N ALA A 141 -11.18 22.64 0.01
CA ALA A 141 -11.54 23.43 1.17
C ALA A 141 -13.03 23.26 1.56
N GLN A 142 -13.93 23.17 0.59
CA GLN A 142 -15.36 22.93 0.83
C GLN A 142 -15.64 21.47 1.19
N ARG A 143 -14.95 20.52 0.55
CA ARG A 143 -15.07 19.09 0.91
C ARG A 143 -14.60 18.85 2.33
N LEU A 144 -13.52 19.52 2.76
CA LEU A 144 -13.00 19.43 4.13
C LEU A 144 -14.02 19.93 5.16
N GLN A 145 -14.67 21.07 4.93
CA GLN A 145 -15.73 21.58 5.82
C GLN A 145 -16.89 20.58 5.92
N ARG A 146 -17.33 20.04 4.78
CA ARG A 146 -18.41 19.03 4.75
C ARG A 146 -17.99 17.74 5.47
N LEU A 147 -16.76 17.31 5.28
CA LEU A 147 -16.19 16.14 5.97
C LEU A 147 -16.22 16.34 7.49
N GLN A 148 -15.73 17.48 7.97
CA GLN A 148 -15.70 17.79 9.41
C GLN A 148 -17.11 17.80 10.01
N ALA A 149 -18.06 18.44 9.34
CA ALA A 149 -19.46 18.46 9.77
C ALA A 149 -20.08 17.04 9.76
N LEU A 150 -19.83 16.26 8.71
CA LEU A 150 -20.34 14.89 8.55
C LEU A 150 -19.82 13.96 9.65
N VAL A 151 -18.53 13.99 9.93
CA VAL A 151 -17.90 13.16 10.97
C VAL A 151 -18.39 13.58 12.36
N ALA A 152 -18.53 14.89 12.60
CA ALA A 152 -19.07 15.39 13.87
C ALA A 152 -20.52 14.97 14.08
N SER A 153 -21.36 15.05 13.04
CA SER A 153 -22.78 14.66 13.13
C SER A 153 -22.99 13.15 13.27
N ALA A 154 -22.09 12.32 12.71
CA ALA A 154 -22.15 10.89 12.85
C ALA A 154 -21.91 10.42 14.29
N GLY A 155 -21.15 11.15 15.08
CA GLY A 155 -20.92 10.89 16.50
C GLY A 155 -20.25 9.56 16.81
N VAL A 156 -19.54 8.95 15.82
CA VAL A 156 -18.87 7.67 15.96
C VAL A 156 -17.48 7.86 16.58
N PRO A 157 -17.20 7.40 17.80
CA PRO A 157 -16.01 7.77 18.57
C PRO A 157 -14.68 7.39 17.92
N HIS A 158 -14.64 6.29 17.18
CA HIS A 158 -13.43 5.81 16.50
C HIS A 158 -13.25 6.38 15.09
N VAL A 159 -14.18 7.25 14.62
CA VAL A 159 -14.09 7.93 13.33
C VAL A 159 -13.83 9.41 13.57
N GLN A 160 -12.78 9.94 12.95
CA GLN A 160 -12.35 11.32 13.14
C GLN A 160 -11.91 11.90 11.79
N ALA A 161 -12.17 13.18 11.59
CA ALA A 161 -11.53 13.91 10.50
C ALA A 161 -10.05 14.12 10.85
N VAL A 162 -9.16 13.87 9.88
CA VAL A 162 -7.73 14.19 10.05
C VAL A 162 -7.60 15.70 10.30
N PRO A 163 -6.89 16.14 11.37
CA PRO A 163 -6.60 17.54 11.59
C PRO A 163 -5.86 18.14 10.40
N GLN A 164 -6.41 19.20 9.84
CA GLN A 164 -5.82 19.92 8.71
C GLN A 164 -5.68 21.39 9.06
N PHE A 165 -4.57 22.00 8.68
CA PHE A 165 -4.23 23.38 9.00
C PHE A 165 -3.53 24.04 7.81
N ARG A 166 -3.38 25.38 7.86
CA ARG A 166 -2.67 26.16 6.86
C ARG A 166 -1.28 26.52 7.37
N VAL A 167 -0.34 26.65 6.44
CA VAL A 167 0.99 27.18 6.69
C VAL A 167 1.24 28.37 5.77
N GLU A 168 1.88 29.40 6.27
CA GLU A 168 2.06 30.65 5.55
C GLU A 168 3.20 30.60 4.54
N ASN A 169 4.24 29.82 4.84
CA ASN A 169 5.46 29.79 4.04
C ASN A 169 6.25 28.49 4.25
N ARG A 170 7.35 28.35 3.50
CA ARG A 170 8.22 27.17 3.54
C ARG A 170 8.94 27.00 4.89
N ALA A 171 9.29 28.07 5.57
CA ALA A 171 9.95 27.97 6.88
C ALA A 171 9.00 27.35 7.92
N VAL A 172 7.73 27.79 7.94
CA VAL A 172 6.69 27.20 8.79
C VAL A 172 6.43 25.74 8.41
N LEU A 173 6.39 25.42 7.11
CA LEU A 173 6.22 24.05 6.63
C LEU A 173 7.38 23.16 7.10
N ALA A 174 8.63 23.63 6.96
CA ALA A 174 9.82 22.89 7.40
C ALA A 174 9.84 22.69 8.94
N ALA A 175 9.52 23.71 9.72
CA ALA A 175 9.41 23.60 11.16
C ALA A 175 8.29 22.61 11.59
N THR A 176 7.18 22.61 10.86
CA THR A 176 6.08 21.67 11.09
C THR A 176 6.51 20.23 10.78
N LEU A 177 7.20 20.02 9.66
CA LEU A 177 7.77 18.70 9.33
C LEU A 177 8.72 18.24 10.44
N ALA A 178 9.67 19.09 10.84
CA ALA A 178 10.64 18.74 11.89
C ALA A 178 9.93 18.34 13.21
N ARG A 179 8.89 19.05 13.62
CA ARG A 179 8.10 18.73 14.81
C ARG A 179 7.38 17.38 14.69
N VAL A 180 6.78 17.08 13.52
CA VAL A 180 6.10 15.82 13.29
C VAL A 180 7.10 14.65 13.33
N LEU A 181 8.27 14.82 12.70
CA LEU A 181 9.33 13.81 12.70
C LEU A 181 9.91 13.58 14.12
N ALA A 182 10.18 14.64 14.87
CA ALA A 182 10.64 14.54 16.25
C ALA A 182 9.66 13.81 17.17
N ALA A 183 8.36 13.88 16.85
CA ALA A 183 7.31 13.15 17.54
C ALA A 183 7.07 11.72 16.97
N GLY A 184 7.93 11.22 16.07
CA GLY A 184 7.84 9.89 15.48
C GLY A 184 6.80 9.75 14.35
N GLY A 185 6.35 10.86 13.75
CA GLY A 185 5.49 10.84 12.57
C GLY A 185 6.28 10.62 11.27
N GLU A 186 5.61 10.21 10.19
CA GLU A 186 6.25 9.86 8.90
C GLU A 186 6.56 11.10 8.04
N GLY A 187 5.79 12.18 8.19
CA GLY A 187 5.90 13.38 7.37
C GLY A 187 4.58 14.15 7.28
N LEU A 188 4.41 14.87 6.19
CA LEU A 188 3.23 15.69 5.94
C LEU A 188 2.54 15.31 4.63
N MET A 189 1.23 15.53 4.59
CA MET A 189 0.43 15.57 3.36
C MET A 189 0.01 17.01 3.12
N LEU A 190 0.04 17.42 1.86
CA LEU A 190 -0.42 18.74 1.41
C LEU A 190 -1.51 18.53 0.38
N HIS A 191 -2.67 19.14 0.59
CA HIS A 191 -3.80 19.07 -0.32
C HIS A 191 -4.14 20.48 -0.80
N GLN A 192 -4.09 20.71 -2.11
CA GLN A 192 -4.35 22.02 -2.70
C GLN A 192 -5.78 22.45 -2.40
N ALA A 193 -5.94 23.66 -1.86
CA ALA A 193 -7.21 24.12 -1.30
C ALA A 193 -8.35 24.23 -2.32
N ASP A 194 -8.03 24.61 -3.54
CA ASP A 194 -8.96 24.80 -4.65
C ASP A 194 -9.09 23.57 -5.57
N ALA A 195 -8.35 22.48 -5.30
CA ALA A 195 -8.40 21.29 -6.11
C ALA A 195 -9.76 20.58 -6.05
N HIS A 196 -10.36 20.36 -7.20
CA HIS A 196 -11.50 19.49 -7.34
C HIS A 196 -11.08 18.02 -7.18
N TRP A 197 -12.03 17.17 -6.75
CA TRP A 197 -11.77 15.75 -6.65
C TRP A 197 -11.59 15.16 -8.05
N GLN A 198 -10.44 14.51 -8.27
CA GLN A 198 -10.10 13.84 -9.51
C GLN A 198 -9.27 12.59 -9.22
N PRO A 199 -9.71 11.39 -9.63
CA PRO A 199 -8.97 10.17 -9.35
C PRO A 199 -7.66 10.13 -10.13
N GLY A 200 -6.72 9.35 -9.60
CA GLY A 200 -5.40 9.19 -10.21
C GLY A 200 -4.31 10.03 -9.53
N ARG A 201 -3.12 9.99 -10.11
CA ARG A 201 -1.96 10.71 -9.60
C ARG A 201 -1.87 12.09 -10.22
N GLY A 202 -1.73 13.11 -9.36
CA GLY A 202 -1.58 14.50 -9.78
C GLY A 202 -0.90 15.31 -8.68
N ASP A 203 -0.88 16.63 -8.87
CA ASP A 203 -0.26 17.59 -7.96
C ASP A 203 -1.24 18.16 -6.91
N ALA A 204 -2.53 17.80 -7.01
CA ALA A 204 -3.55 18.23 -6.06
C ALA A 204 -3.29 17.72 -4.64
N ILE A 205 -2.69 16.54 -4.49
CA ILE A 205 -2.23 15.98 -3.21
C ILE A 205 -0.75 15.68 -3.32
N LEU A 206 0.03 16.17 -2.36
CA LEU A 206 1.47 15.96 -2.31
C LEU A 206 1.87 15.39 -0.95
N LYS A 207 2.90 14.54 -0.94
CA LYS A 207 3.53 14.04 0.27
C LYS A 207 4.90 14.66 0.44
N LEU A 208 5.18 15.13 1.65
CA LEU A 208 6.46 15.64 2.10
C LEU A 208 6.99 14.69 3.19
N THR A 209 7.92 13.84 2.83
CA THR A 209 8.57 12.90 3.75
C THR A 209 10.07 13.13 3.71
N PRO A 210 10.78 12.97 4.83
CA PRO A 210 12.23 13.07 4.83
C PRO A 210 12.81 11.99 3.91
N LEU A 211 13.95 12.30 3.35
CA LEU A 211 14.81 11.34 2.71
C LEU A 211 16.08 11.29 3.56
N LEU A 212 16.34 10.15 4.14
CA LEU A 212 17.52 9.89 4.95
C LEU A 212 18.57 9.25 4.06
N ASP A 213 19.77 9.78 4.04
CA ASP A 213 20.90 9.19 3.35
C ASP A 213 21.74 8.43 4.37
N ALA A 214 22.24 7.26 4.00
CA ALA A 214 23.16 6.47 4.77
C ALA A 214 24.10 5.70 3.85
N GLU A 215 25.10 5.04 4.43
CA GLU A 215 26.12 4.32 3.70
C GLU A 215 26.10 2.84 4.03
N ALA A 216 26.45 2.03 3.02
CA ALA A 216 26.58 0.60 3.17
C ALA A 216 27.66 0.06 2.23
N ARG A 217 28.28 -1.05 2.62
CA ARG A 217 29.28 -1.75 1.82
C ARG A 217 28.60 -2.73 0.88
N VAL A 218 28.99 -2.74 -0.38
CA VAL A 218 28.52 -3.75 -1.35
C VAL A 218 29.14 -5.09 -0.98
N VAL A 219 28.28 -6.11 -0.75
CA VAL A 219 28.72 -7.47 -0.40
C VAL A 219 28.46 -8.48 -1.50
N ALA A 220 27.45 -8.24 -2.36
CA ALA A 220 27.17 -9.09 -3.51
C ALA A 220 26.41 -8.35 -4.62
N HIS A 221 26.52 -8.89 -5.85
CA HIS A 221 25.67 -8.53 -6.97
C HIS A 221 24.59 -9.59 -7.15
N LEU A 222 23.33 -9.19 -7.17
CA LEU A 222 22.19 -10.08 -7.42
C LEU A 222 21.75 -9.95 -8.88
N PRO A 223 21.56 -11.07 -9.59
CA PRO A 223 21.21 -11.05 -11.01
C PRO A 223 19.81 -10.43 -11.25
N GLY A 224 19.68 -9.72 -12.36
CA GLY A 224 18.41 -9.17 -12.79
C GLY A 224 17.47 -10.23 -13.38
N GLN A 225 16.18 -9.91 -13.31
CA GLN A 225 15.10 -10.72 -13.88
C GLN A 225 14.27 -9.89 -14.87
N GLY A 226 13.50 -10.54 -15.73
CA GLY A 226 12.66 -9.89 -16.73
C GLY A 226 13.50 -8.99 -17.66
N ARG A 227 13.17 -7.71 -17.72
CA ARG A 227 13.87 -6.71 -18.54
C ARG A 227 15.32 -6.46 -18.13
N HIS A 228 15.71 -6.87 -16.92
CA HIS A 228 17.07 -6.71 -16.39
C HIS A 228 17.89 -8.01 -16.46
N ARG A 229 17.43 -9.04 -17.20
CA ARG A 229 18.19 -10.28 -17.37
C ARG A 229 19.56 -10.00 -18.00
N GLY A 230 20.62 -10.55 -17.41
CA GLY A 230 22.00 -10.35 -17.87
C GLY A 230 22.71 -9.11 -17.34
N VAL A 231 22.04 -8.30 -16.52
CA VAL A 231 22.63 -7.14 -15.84
C VAL A 231 22.29 -7.19 -14.35
N LEU A 232 22.78 -6.20 -13.58
CA LEU A 232 22.50 -6.09 -12.15
C LEU A 232 20.98 -5.98 -11.90
N GLY A 233 20.43 -6.86 -11.05
CA GLY A 233 19.09 -6.75 -10.49
C GLY A 233 19.06 -5.88 -9.25
N ALA A 234 19.94 -6.18 -8.30
CA ALA A 234 20.12 -5.42 -7.06
C ALA A 234 21.56 -5.60 -6.51
N LEU A 235 22.03 -4.64 -5.74
CA LEU A 235 23.18 -4.83 -4.84
C LEU A 235 22.67 -5.46 -3.55
N GLU A 236 23.35 -6.47 -3.02
CA GLU A 236 23.27 -6.80 -1.62
C GLU A 236 24.32 -5.95 -0.89
N VAL A 237 23.90 -5.24 0.16
CA VAL A 237 24.76 -4.33 0.90
C VAL A 237 24.68 -4.61 2.39
N GLU A 238 25.74 -4.22 3.12
CA GLU A 238 25.85 -4.34 4.57
C GLU A 238 26.07 -2.95 5.17
N SER A 239 25.17 -2.55 6.07
CA SER A 239 25.28 -1.28 6.82
C SER A 239 26.34 -1.37 7.92
N ALA A 240 26.71 -0.24 8.50
CA ALA A 240 27.74 -0.15 9.55
C ALA A 240 27.42 -0.99 10.79
N ASP A 241 26.15 -1.25 11.07
CA ASP A 241 25.67 -2.10 12.16
C ASP A 241 25.52 -3.58 11.79
N GLY A 242 26.06 -3.99 10.61
CA GLY A 242 26.12 -5.38 10.13
C GLY A 242 24.83 -5.91 9.50
N ARG A 243 23.81 -5.06 9.31
CA ARG A 243 22.56 -5.50 8.66
C ARG A 243 22.72 -5.57 7.15
N ARG A 244 22.22 -6.66 6.56
CA ARG A 244 22.22 -6.87 5.11
C ARG A 244 20.86 -6.63 4.52
N PHE A 245 20.82 -5.90 3.41
CA PHE A 245 19.61 -5.61 2.66
C PHE A 245 19.92 -5.39 1.17
N ARG A 246 18.87 -5.24 0.37
CA ARG A 246 18.99 -5.13 -1.09
C ARG A 246 18.68 -3.73 -1.58
N LEU A 247 19.55 -3.21 -2.46
CA LEU A 247 19.31 -2.00 -3.24
C LEU A 247 18.99 -2.41 -4.68
N GLY A 248 17.71 -2.40 -5.02
CA GLY A 248 17.23 -2.80 -6.36
C GLY A 248 16.83 -1.63 -7.25
N THR A 249 16.79 -0.40 -6.71
CA THR A 249 16.33 0.82 -7.39
C THR A 249 17.40 1.93 -7.31
N GLY A 250 17.26 2.96 -8.15
CA GLY A 250 18.20 4.08 -8.22
C GLY A 250 19.31 3.91 -9.26
N PHE A 251 19.36 2.79 -9.96
CA PHE A 251 20.35 2.54 -11.00
C PHE A 251 19.84 2.99 -12.38
N SER A 252 20.71 3.63 -13.14
CA SER A 252 20.54 3.76 -14.58
C SER A 252 20.83 2.44 -15.30
N ASP A 253 20.44 2.31 -16.54
CA ASP A 253 20.78 1.13 -17.35
C ASP A 253 22.30 0.96 -17.53
N ALA A 254 23.06 2.04 -17.59
CA ALA A 254 24.52 2.00 -17.59
C ALA A 254 25.07 1.46 -16.26
N GLY A 255 24.58 1.98 -15.13
CA GLY A 255 25.00 1.52 -13.80
C GLY A 255 24.57 0.08 -13.48
N ARG A 256 23.60 -0.48 -14.20
CA ARG A 256 23.30 -1.92 -14.10
C ARG A 256 24.23 -2.79 -14.92
N ARG A 257 24.78 -2.27 -16.02
CA ARG A 257 25.80 -2.98 -16.84
C ARG A 257 27.18 -2.93 -16.20
N ASP A 258 27.49 -1.82 -15.51
CA ASP A 258 28.75 -1.61 -14.79
C ASP A 258 28.44 -1.24 -13.34
N PRO A 259 28.11 -2.23 -12.49
CA PRO A 259 27.69 -1.98 -11.13
C PRO A 259 28.87 -1.65 -10.22
N PRO A 260 28.63 -0.94 -9.10
CA PRO A 260 29.62 -0.68 -8.07
C PRO A 260 30.34 -1.97 -7.65
N PRO A 261 31.70 -2.00 -7.59
CA PRO A 261 32.44 -3.19 -7.21
C PRO A 261 32.05 -3.71 -5.82
N ILE A 262 32.17 -5.02 -5.62
CA ILE A 262 32.04 -5.63 -4.28
C ILE A 262 33.14 -5.04 -3.38
N GLY A 263 32.79 -4.70 -2.15
CA GLY A 263 33.64 -4.01 -1.18
C GLY A 263 33.57 -2.48 -1.21
N SER A 264 33.02 -1.88 -2.29
CA SER A 264 32.88 -0.42 -2.34
C SER A 264 31.79 0.08 -1.37
N MET A 265 31.97 1.30 -0.87
CA MET A 265 30.95 2.02 -0.11
C MET A 265 30.00 2.72 -1.07
N VAL A 266 28.72 2.59 -0.81
CA VAL A 266 27.66 3.25 -1.57
C VAL A 266 26.79 4.08 -0.64
N THR A 267 26.40 5.26 -1.10
CA THR A 267 25.33 6.06 -0.46
C THR A 267 24.00 5.56 -0.98
N TYR A 268 23.10 5.28 -0.08
CA TYR A 268 21.73 4.97 -0.38
C TYR A 268 20.78 5.91 0.37
N ARG A 269 19.61 6.09 -0.16
CA ARG A 269 18.56 6.94 0.39
C ARG A 269 17.39 6.08 0.79
N TYR A 270 16.83 6.32 1.96
CA TYR A 270 15.67 5.59 2.48
C TYR A 270 14.71 6.54 3.19
N ARG A 271 13.55 6.06 3.57
CA ARG A 271 12.51 6.89 4.20
C ARG A 271 12.52 6.79 5.71
N GLU A 272 12.62 5.58 6.22
CA GLU A 272 12.53 5.25 7.63
C GLU A 272 13.15 3.89 7.87
N LEU A 273 13.33 3.53 9.14
CA LEU A 273 13.72 2.18 9.54
C LEU A 273 12.50 1.39 9.99
N THR A 274 12.48 0.09 9.73
CA THR A 274 11.52 -0.85 10.36
C THR A 274 11.83 -0.98 11.85
N ALA A 275 10.94 -1.61 12.62
CA ALA A 275 11.19 -1.95 14.02
C ALA A 275 12.47 -2.77 14.24
N GLN A 276 12.90 -3.54 13.21
CA GLN A 276 14.14 -4.31 13.20
C GLN A 276 15.35 -3.50 12.70
N GLY A 277 15.19 -2.19 12.44
CA GLY A 277 16.25 -1.32 11.97
C GLY A 277 16.60 -1.46 10.49
N MET A 278 15.77 -2.12 9.69
CA MET A 278 15.97 -2.26 8.25
C MET A 278 15.45 -1.03 7.51
N PRO A 279 16.19 -0.49 6.50
CA PRO A 279 15.73 0.65 5.73
C PRO A 279 14.52 0.29 4.86
N ARG A 280 13.48 1.12 4.93
CA ARG A 280 12.29 0.99 4.07
C ARG A 280 12.48 1.74 2.76
N PHE A 281 12.21 1.04 1.66
CA PHE A 281 12.34 1.57 0.29
C PHE A 281 13.73 2.16 -0.01
N PRO A 282 14.82 1.43 0.26
CA PRO A 282 16.17 1.94 0.02
C PRO A 282 16.42 2.07 -1.49
N VAL A 283 17.07 3.18 -1.87
CA VAL A 283 17.37 3.54 -3.27
C VAL A 283 18.86 3.88 -3.35
N PHE A 284 19.58 3.26 -4.27
CA PHE A 284 20.96 3.62 -4.57
C PHE A 284 21.06 5.08 -5.05
N VAL A 285 22.05 5.81 -4.55
CA VAL A 285 22.30 7.20 -4.93
C VAL A 285 23.61 7.30 -5.71
N ARG A 286 24.72 6.83 -5.13
CA ARG A 286 26.06 6.93 -5.74
C ARG A 286 27.06 5.99 -5.05
N VAL A 287 28.18 5.75 -5.72
CA VAL A 287 29.38 5.22 -5.07
C VAL A 287 30.03 6.34 -4.27
N ARG A 288 30.46 6.07 -3.05
CA ARG A 288 31.26 7.01 -2.27
C ARG A 288 32.70 7.00 -2.76
N SER A 289 33.20 8.14 -3.17
CA SER A 289 34.61 8.29 -3.49
C SER A 289 35.43 8.25 -2.19
N PRO A 290 36.56 7.51 -2.13
CA PRO A 290 37.48 7.61 -1.02
C PRO A 290 37.98 9.06 -0.85
N GLY A 291 37.78 9.65 0.34
CA GLY A 291 38.27 10.99 0.65
C GLY A 291 37.30 12.16 0.48
N ALA A 292 36.00 11.91 0.32
CA ALA A 292 34.96 12.94 0.38
C ALA A 292 34.32 12.93 1.80
N ASP A 293 35.00 13.52 2.75
CA ASP A 293 34.47 13.91 4.06
C ASP A 293 34.16 15.40 4.05
#